data_bfe6abc480d7264f9c82df6cab424722
#
_entry.id   bfe6abc480d7264f9c82df6cab424722
#
_cell.length_a   1.000
_cell.length_b   1.000
_cell.length_c   1.000
_cell.angle_alpha   90.00
_cell.angle_beta   90.00
_cell.angle_gamma   90.00
#
_symmetry.space_group_name_H-M   'P 1'
#
loop_
_entity.id
_entity.type
_entity.pdbx_description
1 polymer ?
#
loop_
_entity_poly.entity_id
_entity_poly.type
_entity_poly.pdbx_seq_one_letter_code
_entity_poly.pdbx_strand_id
1 'polypeptide(L)'
;MATKRPTQGAATGGSTRTGSRSASRRATMPPARRTDLSRRQWAIVGSGIAIVLVALFVGWNVASSRTGTSAVSGPGSDGTVVQASGGQWTNITPGKLASLLTHKDFTLINVKTPYIGEIAGTDLYIPYTDVAARATELPANKTAKIVVYCRSGHESAVAAQTLVGLGYTNIDNLDGGMDAWTASGRQLVQVAR
;
A
#
# COMPACT_ATOMS: atom_id res chain seq x y z
N MET A 1 -67.48 -5.26 -3.02
CA MET A 1 -67.60 -6.62 -3.46
C MET A 1 -66.27 -7.28 -3.28
N ALA A 2 -66.05 -7.96 -2.21
CA ALA A 2 -66.20 -9.40 -1.98
C ALA A 2 -64.98 -10.13 -2.50
N THR A 3 -64.04 -10.44 -1.58
CA THR A 3 -63.76 -11.74 -0.94
C THR A 3 -62.99 -12.76 -1.82
N LYS A 4 -61.82 -13.23 -1.38
CA LYS A 4 -61.70 -14.54 -0.76
C LYS A 4 -60.24 -14.95 -0.53
N ARG A 5 -59.84 -15.15 0.72
CA ARG A 5 -58.92 -16.23 1.12
C ARG A 5 -59.75 -17.51 1.22
N PRO A 6 -59.18 -18.67 1.18
CA PRO A 6 -58.46 -19.42 2.18
C PRO A 6 -57.42 -20.37 1.57
N THR A 7 -56.64 -21.22 2.19
CA THR A 7 -56.60 -21.99 3.43
C THR A 7 -55.26 -22.72 3.51
N GLN A 8 -54.77 -22.82 4.65
CA GLN A 8 -54.05 -23.83 5.41
C GLN A 8 -53.90 -25.25 4.80
N GLY A 9 -52.73 -25.83 5.00
CA GLY A 9 -52.46 -27.24 4.90
C GLY A 9 -51.24 -27.59 5.74
N ALA A 10 -51.47 -27.97 6.98
CA ALA A 10 -50.53 -28.63 7.86
C ALA A 10 -50.44 -30.10 7.55
N ALA A 11 -49.24 -30.65 7.56
CA ALA A 11 -49.08 -32.10 7.73
C ALA A 11 -47.77 -32.37 8.47
N THR A 12 -47.92 -32.75 9.69
CA THR A 12 -47.14 -33.58 10.61
C THR A 12 -46.55 -34.83 9.99
N GLY A 13 -45.35 -35.22 10.47
CA GLY A 13 -44.74 -36.53 10.29
C GLY A 13 -43.29 -36.47 10.74
N GLY A 14 -43.01 -36.77 11.82
CA GLY A 14 -42.46 -37.51 12.83
C GLY A 14 -41.85 -38.83 12.35
N SER A 15 -40.55 -38.99 12.53
CA SER A 15 -39.96 -40.30 12.79
C SER A 15 -38.57 -40.19 13.40
N THR A 16 -38.50 -40.74 14.51
CA THR A 16 -37.43 -41.13 15.42
C THR A 16 -36.45 -42.14 14.82
N ARG A 17 -35.28 -42.18 15.42
CA ARG A 17 -34.28 -43.26 15.56
C ARG A 17 -33.02 -43.05 14.72
N THR A 18 -31.82 -43.29 15.15
CA THR A 18 -31.26 -44.08 16.25
C THR A 18 -29.78 -43.75 16.31
N GLY A 19 -29.20 -43.67 17.48
CA GLY A 19 -27.78 -43.44 17.71
C GLY A 19 -26.90 -44.52 17.12
N SER A 20 -25.73 -44.09 16.71
CA SER A 20 -24.56 -44.91 16.57
C SER A 20 -23.38 -44.17 17.20
N ARG A 21 -23.04 -44.63 18.41
CA ARG A 21 -21.80 -44.31 19.08
C ARG A 21 -20.69 -45.00 18.31
N SER A 22 -19.88 -44.21 17.58
CA SER A 22 -18.62 -44.71 17.05
C SER A 22 -17.50 -44.23 17.97
N ALA A 23 -16.95 -45.17 18.69
CA ALA A 23 -15.84 -45.02 19.62
C ALA A 23 -14.59 -44.57 18.86
N SER A 24 -14.14 -43.37 19.14
CA SER A 24 -12.83 -42.86 18.68
C SER A 24 -11.72 -43.65 19.38
N ARG A 25 -11.10 -44.56 18.66
CA ARG A 25 -9.86 -45.22 19.09
C ARG A 25 -8.74 -44.18 19.07
N ARG A 26 -8.32 -43.75 20.26
CA ARG A 26 -7.05 -43.08 20.48
C ARG A 26 -5.92 -44.01 20.02
N ALA A 27 -5.29 -43.69 18.92
CA ALA A 27 -4.01 -44.27 18.55
C ALA A 27 -2.93 -43.62 19.42
N THR A 28 -2.44 -44.35 20.38
CA THR A 28 -1.24 -44.05 21.16
C THR A 28 -0.03 -44.19 20.25
N MET A 29 0.61 -43.10 19.91
CA MET A 29 1.93 -43.09 19.25
C MET A 29 2.99 -43.60 20.22
N PRO A 30 3.90 -44.49 19.79
CA PRO A 30 5.03 -44.91 20.60
C PRO A 30 6.04 -43.75 20.73
N PRO A 31 6.77 -43.66 21.86
CA PRO A 31 7.76 -42.63 22.07
C PRO A 31 8.95 -42.82 21.13
N ALA A 32 9.32 -41.72 20.41
CA ALA A 32 10.50 -41.68 19.60
C ALA A 32 11.76 -41.95 20.44
N ARG A 33 12.49 -43.00 20.09
CA ARG A 33 13.80 -43.31 20.66
C ARG A 33 14.75 -42.14 20.38
N ARG A 34 15.14 -41.42 21.42
CA ARG A 34 16.27 -40.50 21.40
C ARG A 34 17.54 -41.36 21.25
N THR A 35 18.16 -41.30 20.09
CA THR A 35 19.52 -41.78 19.90
C THR A 35 20.45 -40.75 20.51
N ASP A 36 20.97 -41.10 21.65
CA ASP A 36 22.02 -40.38 22.38
C ASP A 36 23.36 -40.60 21.60
N LEU A 37 23.64 -39.80 20.62
CA LEU A 37 24.98 -39.78 19.98
C LEU A 37 25.89 -38.88 20.77
N SER A 38 26.70 -39.54 21.53
CA SER A 38 27.91 -39.15 22.28
C SER A 38 28.48 -37.73 21.96
N ARG A 39 28.39 -36.92 23.00
CA ARG A 39 29.05 -35.64 23.20
C ARG A 39 30.58 -35.68 23.28
N ARG A 40 31.29 -36.42 22.49
CA ARG A 40 32.75 -36.56 22.75
C ARG A 40 33.69 -36.41 21.54
N GLN A 41 33.26 -35.94 20.41
CA GLN A 41 34.21 -35.77 19.28
C GLN A 41 34.13 -34.44 18.47
N TRP A 42 33.61 -33.35 19.03
CA TRP A 42 33.55 -32.07 18.33
C TRP A 42 34.38 -30.94 18.97
N ALA A 43 35.42 -31.28 19.76
CA ALA A 43 36.15 -30.30 20.52
C ALA A 43 37.48 -29.80 19.87
N ILE A 44 37.86 -30.20 18.66
CA ILE A 44 39.19 -29.84 18.14
C ILE A 44 39.19 -29.23 16.71
N VAL A 45 38.05 -29.03 16.04
CA VAL A 45 38.04 -28.39 14.69
C VAL A 45 37.37 -27.02 14.70
N GLY A 46 36.91 -26.50 15.83
CA GLY A 46 36.13 -25.28 15.93
C GLY A 46 36.89 -23.95 15.99
N SER A 47 38.24 -23.96 16.14
CA SER A 47 38.94 -22.69 16.46
C SER A 47 39.49 -21.91 15.22
N GLY A 48 39.56 -22.54 14.06
CA GLY A 48 40.12 -21.86 12.87
C GLY A 48 39.07 -21.22 11.96
N ILE A 49 37.86 -21.77 11.91
CA ILE A 49 36.81 -21.31 10.99
C ILE A 49 36.02 -20.11 11.55
N ALA A 50 35.90 -20.00 12.88
CA ALA A 50 35.19 -18.91 13.52
C ALA A 50 35.84 -17.54 13.30
N ILE A 51 37.16 -17.46 13.23
CA ILE A 51 37.90 -16.20 13.04
C ILE A 51 37.74 -15.69 11.60
N VAL A 52 37.72 -16.57 10.60
CA VAL A 52 37.56 -16.18 9.19
C VAL A 52 36.14 -15.72 8.89
N LEU A 53 35.12 -16.36 9.49
CA LEU A 53 33.73 -15.94 9.32
C LEU A 53 33.40 -14.63 10.01
N VAL A 54 34.03 -14.32 11.15
CA VAL A 54 33.87 -13.03 11.83
C VAL A 54 34.53 -11.92 11.02
N ALA A 55 35.70 -12.16 10.42
CA ALA A 55 36.37 -11.16 9.56
C ALA A 55 35.59 -10.88 8.26
N LEU A 56 34.96 -11.89 7.65
CA LEU A 56 34.09 -11.73 6.48
C LEU A 56 32.75 -11.06 6.85
N PHE A 57 32.21 -11.33 8.04
CA PHE A 57 30.95 -10.72 8.50
C PHE A 57 31.13 -9.26 8.90
N VAL A 58 32.26 -8.89 9.51
CA VAL A 58 32.60 -7.50 9.81
C VAL A 58 32.91 -6.71 8.55
N GLY A 59 33.60 -7.31 7.56
CA GLY A 59 33.86 -6.67 6.26
C GLY A 59 32.59 -6.43 5.45
N TRP A 60 31.60 -7.33 5.52
CA TRP A 60 30.34 -7.17 4.79
C TRP A 60 29.39 -6.14 5.47
N ASN A 61 29.40 -6.05 6.80
CA ASN A 61 28.56 -5.08 7.50
C ASN A 61 29.04 -3.62 7.36
N VAL A 62 30.31 -3.37 7.06
CA VAL A 62 30.83 -2.01 6.83
C VAL A 62 30.52 -1.51 5.41
N ALA A 63 30.26 -2.42 4.44
CA ALA A 63 29.90 -2.04 3.07
C ALA A 63 28.40 -1.82 2.85
N SER A 64 27.53 -2.24 3.80
CA SER A 64 26.06 -2.18 3.62
C SER A 64 25.37 -1.02 4.36
N SER A 65 26.11 -0.10 4.95
CA SER A 65 25.56 1.01 5.74
C SER A 65 25.64 2.36 5.03
N ARG A 66 25.36 2.40 3.72
CA ARG A 66 25.21 3.66 2.99
C ARG A 66 24.07 3.61 1.98
N THR A 67 22.89 3.18 2.41
CA THR A 67 21.64 3.67 1.83
C THR A 67 21.14 4.81 2.69
N GLY A 68 21.96 5.85 2.79
CA GLY A 68 21.51 7.15 3.20
C GLY A 68 20.55 7.65 2.15
N THR A 69 19.29 7.74 2.45
CA THR A 69 18.32 8.56 1.76
C THR A 69 18.83 9.99 1.83
N SER A 70 19.66 10.37 0.89
CA SER A 70 20.08 11.77 0.73
C SER A 70 18.90 12.48 0.08
N ALA A 71 17.97 12.96 0.92
CA ALA A 71 17.14 14.08 0.54
C ALA A 71 18.07 15.28 0.33
N VAL A 72 18.49 15.53 -0.90
CA VAL A 72 19.15 16.78 -1.27
C VAL A 72 18.06 17.85 -1.33
N SER A 73 17.72 18.39 -0.18
CA SER A 73 16.93 19.62 -0.07
C SER A 73 17.90 20.80 -0.22
N GLY A 74 18.15 21.23 -1.43
CA GLY A 74 18.75 22.53 -1.69
C GLY A 74 17.75 23.65 -1.32
N PRO A 75 18.17 24.79 -0.77
CA PRO A 75 17.28 25.92 -0.52
C PRO A 75 16.75 26.43 -1.88
N GLY A 76 15.46 26.19 -2.16
CA GLY A 76 14.78 26.59 -3.39
C GLY A 76 14.32 25.45 -4.30
N SER A 77 14.46 24.19 -3.92
CA SER A 77 13.92 23.09 -4.74
C SER A 77 12.39 23.04 -4.63
N ASP A 78 11.69 23.27 -5.74
CA ASP A 78 10.22 23.17 -5.87
C ASP A 78 9.68 21.76 -5.61
N GLY A 79 10.57 20.78 -5.32
CA GLY A 79 10.17 19.40 -5.06
C GLY A 79 11.31 18.49 -4.56
N THR A 80 10.95 17.38 -3.95
CA THR A 80 11.84 16.34 -3.44
C THR A 80 11.53 15.03 -4.15
N VAL A 81 12.53 14.37 -4.75
CA VAL A 81 12.38 13.07 -5.39
C VAL A 81 12.27 11.98 -4.35
N VAL A 82 11.25 11.14 -4.48
CA VAL A 82 11.01 9.95 -3.64
C VAL A 82 11.25 8.71 -4.49
N GLN A 83 12.20 7.88 -4.06
CA GLN A 83 12.48 6.59 -4.70
C GLN A 83 11.45 5.55 -4.28
N ALA A 84 10.99 4.76 -5.24
CA ALA A 84 9.99 3.74 -5.05
C ALA A 84 10.42 2.44 -5.73
N SER A 85 9.79 1.32 -5.37
CA SER A 85 9.99 0.07 -6.10
C SER A 85 9.47 0.21 -7.53
N GLY A 86 10.35 0.11 -8.51
CA GLY A 86 10.01 0.20 -9.94
C GLY A 86 10.07 1.62 -10.55
N GLY A 87 10.44 2.66 -9.77
CA GLY A 87 10.55 4.02 -10.28
C GLY A 87 10.63 5.07 -9.20
N GLN A 88 10.09 6.26 -9.49
CA GLN A 88 10.12 7.39 -8.56
C GLN A 88 8.97 8.34 -8.81
N TRP A 89 8.70 9.23 -7.85
CA TRP A 89 7.86 10.41 -8.01
C TRP A 89 8.51 11.63 -7.35
N THR A 90 7.95 12.81 -7.58
CA THR A 90 8.43 14.03 -6.94
C THR A 90 7.37 14.57 -5.99
N ASN A 91 7.72 14.79 -4.74
CA ASN A 91 6.89 15.58 -3.84
C ASN A 91 7.07 17.06 -4.19
N ILE A 92 6.00 17.75 -4.55
CA ILE A 92 6.02 19.17 -4.92
C ILE A 92 5.33 20.04 -3.88
N THR A 93 5.77 21.28 -3.76
CA THR A 93 5.18 22.26 -2.84
C THR A 93 3.85 22.81 -3.36
N PRO A 94 2.97 23.37 -2.49
CA PRO A 94 1.77 24.09 -2.91
C PRO A 94 2.07 25.26 -3.87
N GLY A 95 3.21 25.95 -3.67
CA GLY A 95 3.67 27.03 -4.57
C GLY A 95 3.98 26.50 -5.96
N LYS A 96 4.67 25.34 -6.05
CA LYS A 96 4.95 24.69 -7.33
C LYS A 96 3.67 24.28 -8.05
N LEU A 97 2.73 23.63 -7.35
CA LEU A 97 1.45 23.25 -7.94
C LEU A 97 0.69 24.48 -8.43
N ALA A 98 0.65 25.57 -7.66
CA ALA A 98 -0.01 26.81 -8.10
C ALA A 98 0.60 27.38 -9.37
N SER A 99 1.94 27.36 -9.50
CA SER A 99 2.62 27.78 -10.74
C SER A 99 2.27 26.87 -11.92
N LEU A 100 2.21 25.56 -11.72
CA LEU A 100 1.83 24.59 -12.75
C LEU A 100 0.38 24.80 -13.23
N LEU A 101 -0.54 25.18 -12.33
CA LEU A 101 -1.94 25.43 -12.65
C LEU A 101 -2.16 26.67 -13.54
N THR A 102 -1.20 27.60 -13.62
CA THR A 102 -1.31 28.78 -14.53
C THR A 102 -1.23 28.40 -16.00
N HIS A 103 -0.53 27.31 -16.33
CA HIS A 103 -0.40 26.75 -17.67
C HIS A 103 -0.51 25.23 -17.58
N LYS A 104 -1.73 24.77 -17.22
CA LYS A 104 -1.99 23.37 -16.90
C LYS A 104 -1.87 22.47 -18.13
N ASP A 105 -0.87 21.58 -18.11
CA ASP A 105 -0.57 20.57 -19.12
C ASP A 105 -0.49 19.13 -18.53
N PHE A 106 -1.14 18.91 -17.41
CA PHE A 106 -1.10 17.68 -16.64
C PHE A 106 -2.49 17.25 -16.15
N THR A 107 -2.63 15.99 -15.73
CA THR A 107 -3.83 15.50 -15.09
C THR A 107 -3.71 15.64 -13.57
N LEU A 108 -4.61 16.43 -12.96
CA LEU A 108 -4.68 16.62 -11.52
C LEU A 108 -5.73 15.67 -10.93
N ILE A 109 -5.31 14.81 -10.02
CA ILE A 109 -6.15 13.76 -9.45
C ILE A 109 -6.28 13.93 -7.94
N ASN A 110 -7.52 14.08 -7.48
CA ASN A 110 -7.86 13.99 -6.07
C ASN A 110 -8.06 12.51 -5.70
N VAL A 111 -7.25 12.01 -4.77
CA VAL A 111 -7.34 10.61 -4.32
C VAL A 111 -7.87 10.46 -2.88
N LYS A 112 -8.34 11.57 -2.28
CA LYS A 112 -8.85 11.59 -0.91
C LYS A 112 -10.17 10.84 -0.78
N THR A 113 -10.22 9.89 0.13
CA THR A 113 -11.47 9.21 0.49
C THR A 113 -11.70 9.24 2.02
N PRO A 114 -12.91 9.56 2.51
CA PRO A 114 -14.04 10.11 1.74
C PRO A 114 -13.73 11.48 1.11
N TYR A 115 -14.50 11.86 0.10
CA TYR A 115 -14.38 13.19 -0.54
C TYR A 115 -14.68 14.32 0.46
N ILE A 116 -13.84 15.33 0.49
CA ILE A 116 -13.95 16.47 1.42
C ILE A 116 -13.82 17.84 0.73
N GLY A 117 -13.82 17.87 -0.60
CA GLY A 117 -13.53 19.02 -1.44
C GLY A 117 -12.33 18.76 -2.33
N GLU A 118 -11.97 19.75 -3.16
CA GLU A 118 -10.86 19.59 -4.11
C GLU A 118 -10.16 20.92 -4.41
N ILE A 119 -8.96 20.84 -4.99
CA ILE A 119 -8.23 21.97 -5.55
C ILE A 119 -8.88 22.34 -6.89
N ALA A 120 -9.09 23.62 -7.12
CA ALA A 120 -9.63 24.08 -8.40
C ALA A 120 -8.74 23.62 -9.58
N GLY A 121 -9.38 23.13 -10.64
CA GLY A 121 -8.69 22.52 -11.78
C GLY A 121 -8.43 21.01 -11.65
N THR A 122 -8.98 20.35 -10.63
CA THR A 122 -8.96 18.89 -10.54
C THR A 122 -9.75 18.25 -11.68
N ASP A 123 -9.11 17.32 -12.40
CA ASP A 123 -9.70 16.60 -13.53
C ASP A 123 -10.43 15.35 -13.09
N LEU A 124 -9.82 14.57 -12.18
CA LEU A 124 -10.34 13.29 -11.77
C LEU A 124 -10.44 13.18 -10.24
N TYR A 125 -11.48 12.49 -9.80
CA TYR A 125 -11.59 12.00 -8.44
C TYR A 125 -11.56 10.47 -8.46
N ILE A 126 -10.49 9.89 -7.94
CA ILE A 126 -10.27 8.45 -7.86
C ILE A 126 -9.75 8.13 -6.47
N PRO A 127 -10.53 7.48 -5.58
CA PRO A 127 -10.03 7.04 -4.27
C PRO A 127 -8.68 6.32 -4.40
N TYR A 128 -7.75 6.59 -3.49
CA TYR A 128 -6.40 6.02 -3.57
C TYR A 128 -6.38 4.48 -3.65
N THR A 129 -7.40 3.82 -3.10
CA THR A 129 -7.61 2.37 -3.17
C THR A 129 -8.00 1.86 -4.56
N ASP A 130 -8.56 2.73 -5.38
CA ASP A 130 -9.22 2.38 -6.65
C ASP A 130 -8.36 2.72 -7.87
N VAL A 131 -7.20 3.35 -7.68
CA VAL A 131 -6.32 3.84 -8.77
C VAL A 131 -5.96 2.71 -9.75
N ALA A 132 -5.63 1.51 -9.25
CA ALA A 132 -5.31 0.38 -10.10
C ALA A 132 -6.54 -0.16 -10.86
N ALA A 133 -7.69 -0.25 -10.19
CA ALA A 133 -8.93 -0.75 -10.77
C ALA A 133 -9.51 0.22 -11.83
N ARG A 134 -9.27 1.53 -11.65
CA ARG A 134 -9.74 2.59 -12.55
C ARG A 134 -8.64 3.12 -13.48
N ALA A 135 -7.62 2.30 -13.77
CA ALA A 135 -6.49 2.67 -14.62
C ALA A 135 -6.87 3.08 -16.05
N THR A 136 -8.06 2.68 -16.54
CA THR A 136 -8.60 3.07 -17.84
C THR A 136 -9.03 4.54 -17.91
N GLU A 137 -9.23 5.21 -16.77
CA GLU A 137 -9.56 6.64 -16.69
C GLU A 137 -8.30 7.52 -16.70
N LEU A 138 -7.14 6.91 -16.48
CA LEU A 138 -5.85 7.60 -16.46
C LEU A 138 -5.33 7.83 -17.89
N PRO A 139 -4.43 8.79 -18.10
CA PRO A 139 -3.81 9.02 -19.40
C PRO A 139 -3.22 7.74 -19.98
N ALA A 140 -3.52 7.41 -21.23
CA ALA A 140 -2.95 6.26 -21.92
C ALA A 140 -1.40 6.35 -22.05
N ASN A 141 -0.90 7.56 -22.27
CA ASN A 141 0.53 7.83 -22.32
C ASN A 141 1.15 7.78 -20.92
N LYS A 142 2.04 6.83 -20.69
CA LYS A 142 2.72 6.61 -19.41
C LYS A 142 3.76 7.68 -19.04
N THR A 143 4.14 8.54 -19.98
CA THR A 143 5.00 9.70 -19.75
C THR A 143 4.23 11.00 -19.54
N ALA A 144 2.90 10.96 -19.68
CA ALA A 144 2.05 12.11 -19.38
C ALA A 144 2.20 12.50 -17.90
N LYS A 145 2.24 13.80 -17.65
CA LYS A 145 2.36 14.32 -16.30
C LYS A 145 1.07 14.10 -15.51
N ILE A 146 1.20 13.52 -14.34
CA ILE A 146 0.11 13.31 -13.38
C ILE A 146 0.52 13.97 -12.08
N VAL A 147 -0.38 14.75 -11.50
CA VAL A 147 -0.25 15.27 -10.14
C VAL A 147 -1.33 14.67 -9.28
N VAL A 148 -0.93 14.03 -8.19
CA VAL A 148 -1.87 13.44 -7.22
C VAL A 148 -1.84 14.21 -5.92
N TYR A 149 -2.97 14.26 -5.24
CA TYR A 149 -3.07 14.83 -3.91
C TYR A 149 -4.20 14.19 -3.10
N CYS A 150 -4.05 14.24 -1.79
CA CYS A 150 -5.11 13.91 -0.83
C CYS A 150 -5.18 15.01 0.23
N ARG A 151 -5.71 14.70 1.42
CA ARG A 151 -5.76 15.68 2.50
C ARG A 151 -4.38 16.08 3.04
N SER A 152 -3.54 15.11 3.41
CA SER A 152 -2.27 15.34 4.11
C SER A 152 -1.03 14.81 3.37
N GLY A 153 -1.18 14.28 2.14
CA GLY A 153 -0.08 13.69 1.37
C GLY A 153 0.10 12.18 1.57
N HIS A 154 -0.48 11.56 2.59
CA HIS A 154 -0.27 10.13 2.89
C HIS A 154 -0.96 9.20 1.88
N GLU A 155 -2.27 9.36 1.65
CA GLU A 155 -3.02 8.54 0.69
C GLU A 155 -2.53 8.76 -0.74
N SER A 156 -2.11 9.99 -1.08
CA SER A 156 -1.58 10.32 -2.40
C SER A 156 -0.17 9.76 -2.64
N ALA A 157 0.64 9.58 -1.61
CA ALA A 157 1.90 8.84 -1.73
C ALA A 157 1.66 7.35 -2.07
N VAL A 158 0.63 6.72 -1.47
CA VAL A 158 0.21 5.35 -1.84
C VAL A 158 -0.28 5.30 -3.29
N ALA A 159 -1.08 6.29 -3.72
CA ALA A 159 -1.53 6.41 -5.10
C ALA A 159 -0.36 6.61 -6.07
N ALA A 160 0.63 7.46 -5.73
CA ALA A 160 1.84 7.65 -6.52
C ALA A 160 2.64 6.36 -6.69
N GLN A 161 2.81 5.57 -5.61
CA GLN A 161 3.43 4.24 -5.68
C GLN A 161 2.66 3.30 -6.61
N THR A 162 1.32 3.33 -6.58
CA THR A 162 0.47 2.53 -7.47
C THR A 162 0.65 2.97 -8.93
N LEU A 163 0.72 4.28 -9.21
CA LEU A 163 0.97 4.81 -10.55
C LEU A 163 2.34 4.39 -11.09
N VAL A 164 3.40 4.41 -10.25
CA VAL A 164 4.72 3.85 -10.60
C VAL A 164 4.58 2.38 -10.99
N GLY A 165 3.86 1.58 -10.22
CA GLY A 165 3.60 0.17 -10.52
C GLY A 165 2.81 -0.06 -11.82
N LEU A 166 2.01 0.92 -12.24
CA LEU A 166 1.29 0.93 -13.53
C LEU A 166 2.14 1.43 -14.70
N GLY A 167 3.41 1.77 -14.46
CA GLY A 167 4.38 2.19 -15.46
C GLY A 167 4.39 3.69 -15.76
N TYR A 168 3.73 4.54 -14.97
CA TYR A 168 3.84 6.00 -15.13
C TYR A 168 5.21 6.47 -14.61
N THR A 169 5.83 7.39 -15.36
CA THR A 169 7.19 7.87 -15.09
C THR A 169 7.28 9.35 -14.73
N ASN A 170 6.17 10.09 -14.86
CA ASN A 170 6.13 11.54 -14.63
C ASN A 170 5.01 11.87 -13.62
N ILE A 171 5.32 11.62 -12.35
CA ILE A 171 4.35 11.70 -11.25
C ILE A 171 4.84 12.74 -10.25
N ASP A 172 3.97 13.70 -9.95
CA ASP A 172 4.14 14.62 -8.84
C ASP A 172 3.09 14.29 -7.73
N ASN A 173 3.50 14.38 -6.48
CA ASN A 173 2.63 14.29 -5.31
C ASN A 173 2.66 15.62 -4.57
N LEU A 174 1.50 16.20 -4.27
CA LEU A 174 1.43 17.43 -3.49
C LEU A 174 1.80 17.12 -2.03
N ASP A 175 2.95 17.61 -1.61
CA ASP A 175 3.44 17.45 -0.24
C ASP A 175 2.53 18.19 0.75
N GLY A 176 2.15 17.50 1.83
CA GLY A 176 1.16 18.01 2.79
C GLY A 176 -0.27 18.16 2.26
N GLY A 177 -0.53 17.86 0.98
CA GLY A 177 -1.85 17.79 0.37
C GLY A 177 -2.71 19.05 0.50
N MET A 178 -4.02 18.87 0.68
CA MET A 178 -4.98 19.96 0.87
C MET A 178 -4.69 20.80 2.13
N ASP A 179 -4.16 20.18 3.18
CA ASP A 179 -3.82 20.89 4.43
C ASP A 179 -2.71 21.93 4.16
N ALA A 180 -1.65 21.54 3.43
CA ALA A 180 -0.59 22.46 3.04
C ALA A 180 -1.06 23.50 1.99
N TRP A 181 -1.95 23.09 1.07
CA TRP A 181 -2.55 23.98 0.09
C TRP A 181 -3.31 25.13 0.78
N THR A 182 -4.17 24.79 1.76
CA THR A 182 -4.95 25.80 2.50
C THR A 182 -4.08 26.61 3.45
N ALA A 183 -3.09 26.00 4.11
CA ALA A 183 -2.12 26.72 4.94
C ALA A 183 -1.31 27.76 4.13
N SER A 184 -1.14 27.56 2.81
CA SER A 184 -0.51 28.52 1.90
C SER A 184 -1.45 29.67 1.44
N GLY A 185 -2.63 29.81 2.05
CA GLY A 185 -3.61 30.87 1.76
C GLY A 185 -4.54 30.58 0.59
N ARG A 186 -4.57 29.36 0.07
CA ARG A 186 -5.41 28.94 -1.05
C ARG A 186 -6.67 28.22 -0.58
N GLN A 187 -7.71 28.27 -1.40
CA GLN A 187 -8.99 27.67 -1.04
C GLN A 187 -9.25 26.36 -1.78
N LEU A 188 -10.04 25.50 -1.17
CA LEU A 188 -10.66 24.35 -1.80
C LEU A 188 -12.01 24.72 -2.37
N VAL A 189 -12.43 24.02 -3.39
CA VAL A 189 -13.76 24.13 -3.99
C VAL A 189 -14.56 22.85 -3.69
N GLN A 190 -15.90 22.99 -3.69
CA GLN A 190 -16.81 21.88 -3.56
C GLN A 190 -17.43 21.60 -4.93
N VAL A 191 -17.27 20.37 -5.41
CA VAL A 191 -17.88 19.93 -6.67
C VAL A 191 -18.74 18.71 -6.34
N ALA A 192 -19.94 18.65 -6.91
CA ALA A 192 -20.79 17.47 -6.78
C ALA A 192 -20.11 16.27 -7.51
N ARG A 193 -19.92 15.18 -6.79
CA ARG A 193 -19.24 13.98 -7.27
C ARG A 193 -20.12 12.75 -7.09
#